data_9f6236c38894fe83ebbcfd33ea9466c8
#
_entry.id   9f6236c38894fe83ebbcfd33ea9466c8
#
_cell.length_a   1.000
_cell.length_b   1.000
_cell.length_c   1.000
_cell.angle_alpha   90.00
_cell.angle_beta   90.00
_cell.angle_gamma   90.00
#
_symmetry.space_group_name_H-M   'P 1'
#
loop_
_entity.id
_entity.type
_entity.pdbx_description
1 polymer ?
#
loop_
_entity_poly.entity_id
_entity_poly.type
_entity_poly.pdbx_seq_one_letter_code
_entity_poly.pdbx_strand_id
1 'polypeptide(L)'
;MSASPGRSPGMALVACALAVLATGYVAAQGRRREAAAPITIEKQGSFAVGGKVLGDADTRSLHCDHGYVDYQIPVNPRRINLVMWHSAAATAWLNRWDGGEGYQSIFLRRGYPVYIWDGPRVGRANWGCAEYTYKPGIGRDQGNFTSWRFGPKYPDWFEGVQFPTKDAEAWNQASRGRYEEFDTVENAQIQSDAAAKLMDKLGPSVALTNSAGGMRAILTGLKTNNLAGIVMYENVGYVYPEGEGPGGPATGFGPIYVPLEEFKKLAKIPMQMVWGDNTDKVGNFTSTIRMSKLFAEKINKYGGKATVLMLPDAGLKGNTHIPFADMNNVAVADLLSKFLTENGLDTR
;
A
#
# COMPACT_ATOMS: atom_id res chain seq x y z
N MET A 1 -1.37 86.81 -21.36
CA MET A 1 -2.31 85.69 -21.22
C MET A 1 -1.50 84.42 -21.25
N SER A 2 -1.23 83.85 -20.07
CA SER A 2 -0.38 82.71 -19.85
C SER A 2 -1.26 81.48 -19.69
N ALA A 3 -1.10 80.48 -20.48
CA ALA A 3 -1.81 79.17 -20.30
C ALA A 3 -0.87 78.18 -19.68
N SER A 4 -1.30 77.63 -18.56
CA SER A 4 -0.63 76.58 -17.77
C SER A 4 -1.00 75.20 -18.31
N PRO A 5 -0.10 74.23 -18.43
CA PRO A 5 -0.44 72.89 -18.91
C PRO A 5 -0.93 71.99 -17.76
N GLY A 6 -2.10 71.37 -18.01
CA GLY A 6 -2.72 70.42 -17.07
C GLY A 6 -1.94 69.09 -16.96
N ARG A 7 -1.76 68.65 -15.73
CA ARG A 7 -1.21 67.32 -15.40
C ARG A 7 -2.32 66.25 -15.57
N SER A 8 -2.07 65.21 -16.33
CA SER A 8 -2.96 64.07 -16.51
C SER A 8 -2.85 63.09 -15.32
N PRO A 9 -3.99 62.60 -14.80
CA PRO A 9 -4.03 61.73 -13.60
C PRO A 9 -3.77 60.22 -13.90
N GLY A 10 -3.33 59.89 -15.09
CA GLY A 10 -3.28 58.47 -15.54
C GLY A 10 -2.06 57.64 -15.10
N MET A 11 -0.98 58.25 -14.65
CA MET A 11 0.26 57.50 -14.36
C MET A 11 0.36 56.94 -12.92
N ALA A 12 -0.40 57.44 -11.97
CA ALA A 12 -0.31 56.99 -10.56
C ALA A 12 -1.04 55.65 -10.29
N LEU A 13 -2.09 55.35 -11.07
CA LEU A 13 -2.88 54.12 -10.89
C LEU A 13 -2.20 52.84 -11.45
N VAL A 14 -1.35 52.98 -12.50
CA VAL A 14 -0.64 51.86 -13.11
C VAL A 14 0.54 51.39 -12.21
N ALA A 15 1.19 52.30 -11.49
CA ALA A 15 2.32 51.97 -10.61
C ALA A 15 1.85 51.19 -9.35
N CYS A 16 0.67 51.50 -8.78
CA CYS A 16 0.14 50.78 -7.64
C CYS A 16 -0.35 49.37 -8.00
N ALA A 17 -0.92 49.15 -9.20
CA ALA A 17 -1.39 47.83 -9.65
C ALA A 17 -0.22 46.87 -9.90
N LEU A 18 0.90 47.36 -10.44
CA LEU A 18 2.10 46.55 -10.65
C LEU A 18 2.82 46.20 -9.35
N ALA A 19 2.80 47.07 -8.34
CA ALA A 19 3.39 46.80 -7.04
C ALA A 19 2.60 45.71 -6.24
N VAL A 20 1.26 45.69 -6.35
CA VAL A 20 0.42 44.69 -5.72
C VAL A 20 0.55 43.30 -6.39
N LEU A 21 0.73 43.29 -7.72
CA LEU A 21 0.98 42.03 -8.45
C LEU A 21 2.38 41.47 -8.14
N ALA A 22 3.40 42.32 -8.02
CA ALA A 22 4.76 41.90 -7.68
C ALA A 22 4.88 41.39 -6.25
N THR A 23 4.19 42.00 -5.28
CA THR A 23 4.17 41.53 -3.89
C THR A 23 3.36 40.22 -3.73
N GLY A 24 2.27 40.04 -4.49
CA GLY A 24 1.50 38.77 -4.54
C GLY A 24 2.33 37.63 -5.13
N TYR A 25 3.12 37.90 -6.18
CA TYR A 25 3.98 36.90 -6.80
C TYR A 25 5.17 36.49 -5.91
N VAL A 26 5.77 37.43 -5.19
CA VAL A 26 6.85 37.16 -4.22
C VAL A 26 6.32 36.41 -3.01
N ALA A 27 5.11 36.70 -2.53
CA ALA A 27 4.48 35.97 -1.41
C ALA A 27 4.09 34.54 -1.80
N ALA A 28 3.73 34.28 -3.07
CA ALA A 28 3.47 32.94 -3.58
C ALA A 28 4.76 32.10 -3.76
N GLN A 29 5.89 32.73 -4.04
CA GLN A 29 7.20 32.05 -4.11
C GLN A 29 7.82 31.78 -2.71
N GLY A 30 7.41 32.47 -1.68
CA GLY A 30 7.95 32.35 -0.30
C GLY A 30 7.49 31.07 0.46
N ARG A 31 6.62 30.25 -0.13
CA ARG A 31 6.27 28.90 0.37
C ARG A 31 6.81 27.79 -0.54
N ARG A 32 8.04 27.89 -0.99
CA ARG A 32 8.76 26.67 -1.38
C ARG A 32 8.91 25.86 -0.09
N ARG A 33 8.12 24.79 0.04
CA ARG A 33 8.47 23.68 0.95
C ARG A 33 9.94 23.40 0.66
N GLU A 34 10.78 23.42 1.70
CA GLU A 34 12.15 22.95 1.59
C GLU A 34 12.09 21.61 0.84
N ALA A 35 12.65 21.57 -0.37
CA ALA A 35 12.61 20.37 -1.18
C ALA A 35 13.32 19.28 -0.37
N ALA A 36 12.65 18.17 -0.15
CA ALA A 36 13.27 17.05 0.54
C ALA A 36 14.62 16.72 -0.13
N ALA A 37 15.64 16.42 0.66
CA ALA A 37 16.97 16.09 0.15
C ALA A 37 16.90 15.00 -0.95
N PRO A 38 17.75 14.99 -1.98
CA PRO A 38 17.77 13.95 -2.99
C PRO A 38 17.87 12.55 -2.39
N ILE A 39 17.26 11.56 -3.04
CA ILE A 39 17.46 10.14 -2.72
C ILE A 39 18.58 9.62 -3.62
N THR A 40 19.66 9.09 -3.03
CA THR A 40 20.75 8.47 -3.78
C THR A 40 20.51 6.99 -3.88
N ILE A 41 20.33 6.49 -5.09
CA ILE A 41 20.10 5.08 -5.40
C ILE A 41 21.40 4.45 -5.87
N GLU A 42 21.82 3.37 -5.23
CA GLU A 42 22.99 2.56 -5.62
C GLU A 42 22.63 1.65 -6.78
N LYS A 43 21.43 1.02 -6.74
CA LYS A 43 20.98 0.09 -7.76
C LYS A 43 19.46 0.15 -7.92
N GLN A 44 19.00 0.06 -9.16
CA GLN A 44 17.58 -0.09 -9.49
C GLN A 44 17.40 -0.99 -10.70
N GLY A 45 16.20 -1.53 -10.87
CA GLY A 45 15.85 -2.39 -11.99
C GLY A 45 14.54 -3.12 -11.77
N SER A 46 14.31 -4.12 -12.61
CA SER A 46 13.13 -4.98 -12.53
C SER A 46 13.45 -6.41 -12.95
N PHE A 47 12.63 -7.36 -12.51
CA PHE A 47 12.69 -8.75 -12.96
C PHE A 47 11.36 -9.45 -12.72
N ALA A 48 11.15 -10.56 -13.43
CA ALA A 48 10.05 -11.49 -13.17
C ALA A 48 10.54 -12.67 -12.34
N VAL A 49 9.65 -13.27 -11.54
CA VAL A 49 9.96 -14.44 -10.72
C VAL A 49 8.74 -15.33 -10.51
N GLY A 50 8.97 -16.62 -10.33
CA GLY A 50 7.91 -17.62 -10.18
C GLY A 50 7.30 -18.02 -11.50
N GLY A 51 6.06 -18.50 -11.46
CA GLY A 51 5.31 -18.93 -12.62
C GLY A 51 5.64 -20.34 -13.10
N LYS A 52 5.14 -20.65 -14.28
CA LYS A 52 5.25 -21.94 -14.96
C LYS A 52 5.67 -21.75 -16.41
N VAL A 53 6.18 -22.81 -17.02
CA VAL A 53 6.36 -22.94 -18.46
C VAL A 53 5.40 -24.01 -18.96
N LEU A 54 4.50 -23.64 -19.85
CA LEU A 54 3.61 -24.56 -20.53
C LEU A 54 4.21 -24.94 -21.91
N GLY A 55 3.96 -26.16 -22.35
CA GLY A 55 4.48 -26.67 -23.60
C GLY A 55 5.94 -27.12 -23.50
N ASP A 56 6.61 -27.18 -24.64
CA ASP A 56 8.01 -27.59 -24.79
C ASP A 56 8.90 -26.33 -24.72
N ALA A 57 9.80 -26.25 -23.75
CA ALA A 57 10.62 -25.07 -23.49
C ALA A 57 11.53 -24.68 -24.66
N ASP A 58 11.95 -25.67 -25.49
CA ASP A 58 12.93 -25.45 -26.55
C ASP A 58 12.27 -25.14 -27.90
N THR A 59 11.02 -25.55 -28.12
CA THR A 59 10.38 -25.45 -29.42
C THR A 59 9.08 -24.66 -29.42
N ARG A 60 8.25 -24.78 -28.37
CA ARG A 60 6.92 -24.15 -28.30
C ARG A 60 6.47 -23.98 -26.86
N SER A 61 6.78 -22.87 -26.25
CA SER A 61 6.51 -22.62 -24.81
C SER A 61 5.75 -21.32 -24.54
N LEU A 62 5.12 -21.29 -23.37
CA LEU A 62 4.52 -20.10 -22.77
C LEU A 62 4.96 -20.00 -21.31
N HIS A 63 5.67 -18.93 -20.96
CA HIS A 63 5.94 -18.54 -19.57
C HIS A 63 4.76 -17.75 -19.03
N CYS A 64 4.16 -18.16 -17.93
CA CYS A 64 2.94 -17.58 -17.40
C CYS A 64 2.83 -17.72 -15.86
N ASP A 65 1.86 -17.04 -15.23
CA ASP A 65 1.64 -17.00 -13.77
C ASP A 65 2.90 -16.59 -12.98
N HIS A 66 3.81 -15.81 -13.60
CA HIS A 66 4.93 -15.18 -12.90
C HIS A 66 4.49 -13.84 -12.26
N GLY A 67 5.18 -13.42 -11.22
CA GLY A 67 5.06 -12.08 -10.70
C GLY A 67 6.14 -11.16 -11.27
N TYR A 68 5.94 -9.85 -11.12
CA TYR A 68 6.85 -8.80 -11.58
C TYR A 68 7.24 -7.89 -10.42
N VAL A 69 8.49 -7.49 -10.38
CA VAL A 69 9.00 -6.58 -9.34
C VAL A 69 9.84 -5.47 -9.95
N ASP A 70 9.60 -4.23 -9.51
CA ASP A 70 10.55 -3.11 -9.61
C ASP A 70 11.26 -2.93 -8.28
N TYR A 71 12.55 -2.61 -8.31
CA TYR A 71 13.30 -2.39 -7.09
C TYR A 71 14.21 -1.18 -7.16
N GLN A 72 14.41 -0.57 -6.00
CA GLN A 72 15.41 0.45 -5.74
C GLN A 72 16.15 0.15 -4.45
N ILE A 73 17.47 0.22 -4.51
CA ILE A 73 18.37 -0.02 -3.37
C ILE A 73 19.12 1.29 -3.11
N PRO A 74 18.94 1.92 -1.93
CA PRO A 74 19.66 3.14 -1.59
C PRO A 74 21.13 2.85 -1.28
N VAL A 75 21.95 3.89 -1.26
CA VAL A 75 23.34 3.78 -0.80
C VAL A 75 23.38 3.39 0.69
N ASN A 76 24.32 2.51 1.07
CA ASN A 76 24.44 1.96 2.42
C ASN A 76 23.12 1.34 2.94
N PRO A 77 22.57 0.33 2.25
CA PRO A 77 21.27 -0.21 2.56
C PRO A 77 21.24 -0.95 3.89
N ARG A 78 20.07 -1.00 4.50
CA ARG A 78 19.75 -1.93 5.59
C ARG A 78 19.70 -3.36 5.05
N ARG A 79 19.89 -4.35 5.94
CA ARG A 79 19.92 -5.77 5.56
C ARG A 79 18.55 -6.34 5.18
N ILE A 80 17.47 -5.74 5.66
CA ILE A 80 16.10 -6.20 5.43
C ILE A 80 15.51 -5.51 4.21
N ASN A 81 14.94 -6.30 3.31
CA ASN A 81 14.20 -5.81 2.14
C ASN A 81 12.75 -5.50 2.51
N LEU A 82 12.18 -4.42 1.99
CA LEU A 82 10.76 -4.13 2.10
C LEU A 82 10.07 -4.47 0.78
N VAL A 83 9.19 -5.45 0.79
CA VAL A 83 8.39 -5.84 -0.36
C VAL A 83 7.00 -5.25 -0.19
N MET A 84 6.67 -4.24 -1.01
CA MET A 84 5.40 -3.52 -0.99
C MET A 84 4.44 -4.21 -1.95
N TRP A 85 3.49 -4.91 -1.37
CA TRP A 85 2.52 -5.74 -2.07
C TRP A 85 1.10 -5.18 -1.87
N HIS A 86 0.60 -4.49 -2.87
CA HIS A 86 -0.75 -3.95 -2.86
C HIS A 86 -1.77 -5.01 -3.34
N SER A 87 -3.03 -4.77 -3.04
CA SER A 87 -4.12 -5.56 -3.58
C SER A 87 -4.76 -4.92 -4.83
N ALA A 88 -4.53 -3.64 -5.09
CA ALA A 88 -5.13 -2.92 -6.20
C ALA A 88 -4.10 -2.37 -7.20
N ALA A 89 -3.27 -1.39 -6.81
CA ALA A 89 -2.26 -0.83 -7.71
C ALA A 89 -1.00 -0.38 -6.97
N ALA A 90 0.15 -0.48 -7.65
CA ALA A 90 1.46 -0.07 -7.14
C ALA A 90 1.51 1.43 -6.79
N THR A 91 0.76 2.27 -7.49
CA THR A 91 0.77 3.73 -7.35
C THR A 91 0.50 4.20 -5.93
N ALA A 92 -0.30 3.46 -5.15
CA ALA A 92 -0.57 3.78 -3.75
C ALA A 92 0.67 3.69 -2.83
N TRP A 93 1.68 2.90 -3.20
CA TRP A 93 2.97 2.85 -2.51
C TRP A 93 3.93 3.94 -2.98
N LEU A 94 3.78 4.40 -4.24
CA LEU A 94 4.68 5.35 -4.89
C LEU A 94 4.35 6.78 -4.49
N ASN A 95 3.07 7.10 -4.34
CA ASN A 95 2.58 8.44 -4.12
C ASN A 95 1.59 8.51 -2.95
N ARG A 96 1.61 9.66 -2.29
CA ARG A 96 0.51 10.14 -1.46
C ARG A 96 -0.61 10.66 -2.37
N TRP A 97 -1.84 10.73 -1.89
CA TRP A 97 -3.00 11.14 -2.69
C TRP A 97 -2.87 12.50 -3.38
N ASP A 98 -2.10 13.43 -2.83
CA ASP A 98 -1.83 14.75 -3.42
C ASP A 98 -0.59 14.77 -4.33
N GLY A 99 -0.07 13.61 -4.74
CA GLY A 99 1.15 13.46 -5.52
C GLY A 99 2.45 13.65 -4.72
N GLY A 100 2.37 13.81 -3.40
CA GLY A 100 3.54 13.84 -2.51
C GLY A 100 4.24 12.48 -2.41
N GLU A 101 5.34 12.42 -1.63
CA GLU A 101 6.12 11.19 -1.46
C GLU A 101 5.28 10.08 -0.81
N GLY A 102 5.28 8.90 -1.46
CA GLY A 102 4.72 7.67 -0.92
C GLY A 102 5.73 6.87 -0.11
N TYR A 103 5.32 5.69 0.32
CA TYR A 103 6.16 4.80 1.15
C TYR A 103 7.46 4.40 0.49
N GLN A 104 7.50 4.21 -0.83
CA GLN A 104 8.73 3.93 -1.55
C GLN A 104 9.81 4.97 -1.23
N SER A 105 9.53 6.26 -1.46
CA SER A 105 10.47 7.35 -1.20
C SER A 105 10.81 7.47 0.29
N ILE A 106 9.80 7.37 1.17
CA ILE A 106 9.99 7.46 2.63
C ILE A 106 10.97 6.37 3.12
N PHE A 107 10.80 5.12 2.69
CA PHE A 107 11.63 4.01 3.18
C PHE A 107 13.00 3.94 2.48
N LEU A 108 13.13 4.39 1.24
CA LEU A 108 14.44 4.63 0.62
C LEU A 108 15.25 5.66 1.41
N ARG A 109 14.64 6.77 1.86
CA ARG A 109 15.30 7.76 2.75
C ARG A 109 15.70 7.17 4.09
N ARG A 110 14.93 6.19 4.59
CA ARG A 110 15.24 5.44 5.84
C ARG A 110 16.28 4.34 5.64
N GLY A 111 16.79 4.18 4.39
CA GLY A 111 17.85 3.27 4.03
C GLY A 111 17.40 1.84 3.74
N TYR A 112 16.14 1.59 3.50
CA TYR A 112 15.66 0.25 3.13
C TYR A 112 15.70 0.02 1.62
N PRO A 113 16.18 -1.15 1.15
CA PRO A 113 15.87 -1.64 -0.18
C PRO A 113 14.34 -1.80 -0.34
N VAL A 114 13.77 -1.25 -1.39
CA VAL A 114 12.34 -1.28 -1.65
C VAL A 114 12.05 -2.03 -2.94
N TYR A 115 11.08 -2.94 -2.87
CA TYR A 115 10.60 -3.78 -3.96
C TYR A 115 9.09 -3.58 -4.11
N ILE A 116 8.65 -3.11 -5.28
CA ILE A 116 7.22 -2.96 -5.60
C ILE A 116 6.80 -4.20 -6.38
N TRP A 117 5.93 -5.01 -5.76
CA TRP A 117 5.54 -6.32 -6.23
C TRP A 117 4.15 -6.34 -6.84
N ASP A 118 4.04 -6.75 -8.10
CA ASP A 118 2.80 -7.17 -8.74
C ASP A 118 2.78 -8.71 -8.78
N GLY A 119 1.88 -9.32 -8.03
CA GLY A 119 1.71 -10.77 -8.03
C GLY A 119 1.17 -11.28 -9.38
N PRO A 120 1.26 -12.59 -9.64
CA PRO A 120 0.70 -13.19 -10.85
C PRO A 120 -0.74 -12.75 -11.16
N ARG A 121 -1.03 -12.50 -12.42
CA ARG A 121 -2.33 -12.07 -12.94
C ARG A 121 -2.77 -10.66 -12.51
N VAL A 122 -1.85 -9.85 -11.97
CA VAL A 122 -2.13 -8.48 -11.51
C VAL A 122 -1.18 -7.49 -12.17
N GLY A 123 -1.68 -6.36 -12.62
CA GLY A 123 -0.91 -5.23 -13.12
C GLY A 123 0.10 -5.61 -14.19
N ARG A 124 1.38 -5.38 -13.96
CA ARG A 124 2.47 -5.69 -14.90
C ARG A 124 2.75 -7.19 -15.06
N ALA A 125 2.21 -8.02 -14.16
CA ALA A 125 2.31 -9.48 -14.17
C ALA A 125 1.03 -10.16 -14.69
N ASN A 126 0.30 -9.52 -15.60
CA ASN A 126 -1.02 -9.95 -16.07
C ASN A 126 -1.03 -11.18 -17.01
N TRP A 127 0.10 -11.88 -17.19
CA TRP A 127 0.23 -13.00 -18.11
C TRP A 127 -0.10 -14.33 -17.44
N GLY A 128 -1.37 -14.77 -17.55
CA GLY A 128 -1.87 -15.98 -16.90
C GLY A 128 -1.68 -17.26 -17.71
N CYS A 129 -1.57 -18.40 -17.02
CA CYS A 129 -1.54 -19.74 -17.62
C CYS A 129 -2.93 -20.28 -17.99
N ALA A 130 -3.99 -19.60 -17.58
CA ALA A 130 -5.38 -19.91 -17.88
C ALA A 130 -6.10 -18.66 -18.34
N GLU A 131 -7.20 -18.83 -19.04
CA GLU A 131 -8.06 -17.71 -19.39
C GLU A 131 -8.70 -17.11 -18.13
N TYR A 132 -8.70 -15.78 -18.06
CA TYR A 132 -9.46 -15.03 -17.11
C TYR A 132 -9.97 -13.74 -17.77
N THR A 133 -11.15 -13.30 -17.38
CA THR A 133 -11.83 -12.20 -18.06
C THR A 133 -12.09 -11.06 -17.09
N TYR A 134 -11.63 -9.86 -17.46
CA TYR A 134 -12.01 -8.63 -16.82
C TYR A 134 -13.46 -8.26 -17.21
N LYS A 135 -14.28 -7.92 -16.20
CA LYS A 135 -15.63 -7.40 -16.41
C LYS A 135 -15.74 -5.99 -15.84
N PRO A 136 -15.92 -4.95 -16.68
CA PRO A 136 -16.12 -3.60 -16.20
C PRO A 136 -17.34 -3.51 -15.28
N GLY A 137 -17.18 -2.87 -14.13
CA GLY A 137 -18.26 -2.62 -13.17
C GLY A 137 -18.56 -1.12 -13.06
N ILE A 138 -19.61 -0.65 -13.74
CA ILE A 138 -20.07 0.74 -13.61
C ILE A 138 -20.56 0.99 -12.18
N GLY A 139 -20.11 2.11 -11.56
CA GLY A 139 -20.40 2.44 -10.16
C GLY A 139 -19.38 1.88 -9.16
N ARG A 140 -18.38 1.14 -9.62
CA ARG A 140 -17.31 0.60 -8.76
C ARG A 140 -16.51 1.69 -8.05
N ASP A 141 -16.28 2.83 -8.68
CA ASP A 141 -15.54 3.94 -8.08
C ASP A 141 -16.30 4.52 -6.88
N GLN A 142 -17.61 4.73 -7.00
CA GLN A 142 -18.45 5.19 -5.89
C GLN A 142 -18.60 4.12 -4.80
N GLY A 143 -18.64 2.85 -5.18
CA GLY A 143 -18.60 1.72 -4.24
C GLY A 143 -17.30 1.70 -3.43
N ASN A 144 -16.16 1.92 -4.10
CA ASN A 144 -14.89 2.00 -3.40
C ASN A 144 -14.71 3.26 -2.57
N PHE A 145 -15.28 4.38 -2.98
CA PHE A 145 -15.31 5.59 -2.15
C PHE A 145 -15.85 5.27 -0.75
N THR A 146 -16.95 4.53 -0.69
CA THR A 146 -17.55 4.11 0.57
C THR A 146 -16.77 3.00 1.25
N SER A 147 -16.41 1.93 0.54
CA SER A 147 -15.71 0.79 1.12
C SER A 147 -14.27 1.10 1.57
N TRP A 148 -13.62 2.09 0.95
CA TRP A 148 -12.30 2.58 1.39
C TRP A 148 -12.39 3.69 2.45
N ARG A 149 -13.60 4.02 2.87
CA ARG A 149 -13.89 4.97 3.95
C ARG A 149 -13.41 6.39 3.69
N PHE A 150 -13.51 6.84 2.43
CA PHE A 150 -13.38 8.25 2.12
C PHE A 150 -14.58 9.05 2.65
N GLY A 151 -15.75 8.45 2.63
CA GLY A 151 -16.99 9.04 3.11
C GLY A 151 -18.16 8.04 3.16
N PRO A 152 -19.32 8.45 3.68
CA PRO A 152 -20.48 7.58 3.80
C PRO A 152 -21.13 7.28 2.44
N LYS A 153 -21.02 8.20 1.49
CA LYS A 153 -21.53 8.10 0.12
C LYS A 153 -20.86 9.17 -0.74
N TYR A 154 -20.44 8.82 -1.95
CA TYR A 154 -19.89 9.81 -2.88
C TYR A 154 -20.94 10.87 -3.26
N PRO A 155 -20.63 12.18 -3.24
CA PRO A 155 -19.32 12.77 -2.90
C PRO A 155 -19.19 13.31 -1.46
N ASP A 156 -19.90 12.73 -0.51
CA ASP A 156 -19.92 13.20 0.87
C ASP A 156 -18.72 12.61 1.64
N TRP A 157 -17.72 13.45 1.91
CA TRP A 157 -16.48 13.04 2.60
C TRP A 157 -16.68 12.96 4.12
N PHE A 158 -15.98 12.05 4.79
CA PHE A 158 -15.89 12.11 6.25
C PHE A 158 -15.11 13.34 6.70
N GLU A 159 -15.56 13.96 7.78
CA GLU A 159 -14.82 15.06 8.41
C GLU A 159 -13.44 14.60 8.88
N GLY A 160 -12.40 15.35 8.54
CA GLY A 160 -11.03 15.04 8.92
C GLY A 160 -10.40 13.85 8.19
N VAL A 161 -11.07 13.32 7.13
CA VAL A 161 -10.47 12.26 6.31
C VAL A 161 -9.12 12.69 5.75
N GLN A 162 -8.15 11.79 5.79
CA GLN A 162 -6.79 12.04 5.34
C GLN A 162 -6.65 11.93 3.81
N PHE A 163 -7.55 12.59 3.10
CA PHE A 163 -7.60 12.69 1.65
C PHE A 163 -7.77 14.15 1.22
N PRO A 164 -7.15 14.62 0.12
CA PRO A 164 -7.30 16.00 -0.34
C PRO A 164 -8.67 16.22 -1.00
N THR A 165 -9.72 16.32 -0.20
CA THR A 165 -11.14 16.32 -0.62
C THR A 165 -11.55 17.43 -1.60
N LYS A 166 -10.72 18.47 -1.71
CA LYS A 166 -10.94 19.60 -2.64
C LYS A 166 -10.18 19.44 -3.96
N ASP A 167 -9.41 18.36 -4.10
CA ASP A 167 -8.61 18.08 -5.29
C ASP A 167 -9.27 16.97 -6.12
N ALA A 168 -9.94 17.38 -7.21
CA ALA A 168 -10.60 16.46 -8.12
C ALA A 168 -9.58 15.54 -8.84
N GLU A 169 -8.35 15.99 -9.08
CA GLU A 169 -7.33 15.15 -9.71
C GLU A 169 -6.84 14.06 -8.75
N ALA A 170 -6.73 14.33 -7.46
CA ALA A 170 -6.42 13.29 -6.48
C ALA A 170 -7.46 12.16 -6.49
N TRP A 171 -8.76 12.49 -6.60
CA TRP A 171 -9.82 11.50 -6.76
C TRP A 171 -9.70 10.73 -8.08
N ASN A 172 -9.43 11.43 -9.17
CA ASN A 172 -9.21 10.81 -10.48
C ASN A 172 -8.03 9.83 -10.47
N GLN A 173 -6.92 10.18 -9.80
CA GLN A 173 -5.75 9.29 -9.68
C GLN A 173 -6.05 8.10 -8.78
N ALA A 174 -6.74 8.28 -7.66
CA ALA A 174 -7.16 7.20 -6.79
C ALA A 174 -8.06 6.19 -7.52
N SER A 175 -9.00 6.67 -8.35
CA SER A 175 -9.91 5.83 -9.13
C SER A 175 -9.20 5.07 -10.26
N ARG A 176 -8.18 5.66 -10.89
CA ARG A 176 -7.37 5.04 -11.96
C ARG A 176 -6.27 4.12 -11.44
N GLY A 177 -5.80 4.34 -10.22
CA GLY A 177 -4.72 3.57 -9.60
C GLY A 177 -5.16 2.18 -9.14
N ARG A 178 -5.77 1.39 -10.02
CA ARG A 178 -6.37 0.09 -9.68
C ARG A 178 -6.14 -0.94 -10.76
N TYR A 179 -5.99 -2.18 -10.32
CA TYR A 179 -5.99 -3.36 -11.17
C TYR A 179 -7.18 -4.26 -10.83
N GLU A 180 -7.57 -5.15 -11.73
CA GLU A 180 -8.49 -6.21 -11.39
C GLU A 180 -7.75 -7.28 -10.60
N GLU A 181 -8.43 -7.84 -9.61
CA GLU A 181 -7.96 -8.98 -8.84
C GLU A 181 -8.93 -10.15 -8.96
N PHE A 182 -8.38 -11.35 -9.04
CA PHE A 182 -9.15 -12.58 -9.10
C PHE A 182 -9.16 -13.22 -7.71
N ASP A 183 -10.21 -12.94 -6.94
CA ASP A 183 -10.33 -13.33 -5.54
C ASP A 183 -10.80 -14.78 -5.39
N THR A 184 -9.97 -15.70 -5.86
CA THR A 184 -10.15 -17.15 -5.71
C THR A 184 -9.05 -17.73 -4.83
N VAL A 185 -9.34 -18.87 -4.18
CA VAL A 185 -8.34 -19.62 -3.40
C VAL A 185 -7.16 -20.02 -4.29
N GLU A 186 -7.45 -20.47 -5.53
CA GLU A 186 -6.40 -20.81 -6.50
C GLU A 186 -5.47 -19.62 -6.77
N ASN A 187 -6.04 -18.46 -7.07
CA ASN A 187 -5.23 -17.27 -7.34
C ASN A 187 -4.40 -16.83 -6.13
N ALA A 188 -4.96 -16.93 -4.90
CA ALA A 188 -4.22 -16.67 -3.68
C ALA A 188 -3.02 -17.62 -3.51
N GLN A 189 -3.18 -18.90 -3.89
CA GLN A 189 -2.09 -19.89 -3.87
C GLN A 189 -1.03 -19.57 -4.93
N ILE A 190 -1.42 -19.28 -6.18
CA ILE A 190 -0.50 -18.91 -7.26
C ILE A 190 0.32 -17.68 -6.89
N GLN A 191 -0.32 -16.65 -6.33
CA GLN A 191 0.37 -15.43 -5.91
C GLN A 191 1.33 -15.66 -4.75
N SER A 192 0.94 -16.46 -3.75
CA SER A 192 1.81 -16.78 -2.62
C SER A 192 2.99 -17.70 -3.01
N ASP A 193 2.81 -18.60 -3.98
CA ASP A 193 3.91 -19.41 -4.53
C ASP A 193 4.97 -18.54 -5.23
N ALA A 194 4.53 -17.59 -6.03
CA ALA A 194 5.45 -16.66 -6.70
C ALA A 194 6.14 -15.72 -5.71
N ALA A 195 5.41 -15.23 -4.69
CA ALA A 195 5.96 -14.39 -3.65
C ALA A 195 6.99 -15.14 -2.77
N ALA A 196 6.77 -16.42 -2.47
CA ALA A 196 7.76 -17.24 -1.77
C ALA A 196 9.08 -17.32 -2.55
N LYS A 197 9.00 -17.56 -3.87
CA LYS A 197 10.20 -17.56 -4.74
C LYS A 197 10.87 -16.19 -4.82
N LEU A 198 10.10 -15.09 -4.72
CA LEU A 198 10.67 -13.75 -4.59
C LEU A 198 11.45 -13.62 -3.29
N MET A 199 10.85 -13.96 -2.14
CA MET A 199 11.53 -13.89 -0.84
C MET A 199 12.79 -14.76 -0.82
N ASP A 200 12.74 -15.96 -1.39
CA ASP A 200 13.90 -16.84 -1.48
C ASP A 200 15.03 -16.25 -2.35
N LYS A 201 14.69 -15.52 -3.39
CA LYS A 201 15.64 -14.79 -4.23
C LYS A 201 16.26 -13.59 -3.52
N LEU A 202 15.48 -12.86 -2.71
CA LEU A 202 15.91 -11.63 -2.04
C LEU A 202 16.64 -11.89 -0.72
N GLY A 203 16.35 -12.99 -0.04
CA GLY A 203 16.73 -13.22 1.35
C GLY A 203 15.76 -12.53 2.32
N PRO A 204 16.17 -12.26 3.57
CA PRO A 204 15.27 -11.75 4.62
C PRO A 204 14.51 -10.49 4.19
N SER A 205 13.18 -10.60 4.20
CA SER A 205 12.29 -9.55 3.69
C SER A 205 11.08 -9.35 4.60
N VAL A 206 10.57 -8.14 4.65
CA VAL A 206 9.28 -7.80 5.29
C VAL A 206 8.26 -7.52 4.19
N ALA A 207 7.12 -8.21 4.23
CA ALA A 207 6.01 -7.91 3.36
C ALA A 207 5.15 -6.79 3.97
N LEU A 208 4.99 -5.71 3.22
CA LEU A 208 4.04 -4.63 3.51
C LEU A 208 2.86 -4.81 2.57
N THR A 209 1.69 -5.10 3.12
CA THR A 209 0.52 -5.48 2.31
C THR A 209 -0.69 -4.62 2.60
N ASN A 210 -1.65 -4.65 1.68
CA ASN A 210 -2.94 -3.99 1.83
C ASN A 210 -4.07 -4.94 1.43
N SER A 211 -5.21 -4.87 2.15
CA SER A 211 -6.43 -5.59 1.81
C SER A 211 -6.20 -7.10 1.60
N ALA A 212 -6.65 -7.69 0.50
CA ALA A 212 -6.46 -9.12 0.18
C ALA A 212 -4.98 -9.55 0.11
N GLY A 213 -4.05 -8.64 -0.11
CA GLY A 213 -2.61 -8.91 -0.13
C GLY A 213 -2.08 -9.50 1.17
N GLY A 214 -2.70 -9.16 2.31
CA GLY A 214 -2.26 -9.67 3.61
C GLY A 214 -2.46 -11.18 3.76
N MET A 215 -3.60 -11.72 3.36
CA MET A 215 -3.81 -13.18 3.37
C MET A 215 -2.80 -13.91 2.48
N ARG A 216 -2.50 -13.34 1.32
CA ARG A 216 -1.49 -13.88 0.39
C ARG A 216 -0.09 -13.88 1.01
N ALA A 217 0.26 -12.84 1.77
CA ALA A 217 1.52 -12.79 2.52
C ALA A 217 1.55 -13.81 3.67
N ILE A 218 0.44 -14.03 4.39
CA ILE A 218 0.34 -15.08 5.39
C ILE A 218 0.58 -16.46 4.75
N LEU A 219 -0.07 -16.75 3.61
CA LEU A 219 0.16 -17.98 2.84
C LEU A 219 1.62 -18.12 2.38
N THR A 220 2.26 -17.01 2.01
CA THR A 220 3.69 -16.97 1.65
C THR A 220 4.56 -17.41 2.81
N GLY A 221 4.22 -16.99 4.05
CA GLY A 221 4.93 -17.39 5.27
C GLY A 221 4.89 -18.89 5.59
N LEU A 222 3.96 -19.64 5.00
CA LEU A 222 3.95 -21.11 5.07
C LEU A 222 4.93 -21.77 4.09
N LYS A 223 5.44 -21.02 3.09
CA LYS A 223 6.16 -21.55 1.91
C LYS A 223 7.64 -21.16 1.86
N THR A 224 8.07 -20.19 2.68
CA THR A 224 9.46 -19.73 2.73
C THR A 224 9.87 -19.38 4.15
N ASN A 225 11.17 -19.49 4.45
CA ASN A 225 11.78 -19.03 5.70
C ASN A 225 12.37 -17.61 5.58
N ASN A 226 12.30 -16.98 4.42
CA ASN A 226 12.87 -15.65 4.15
C ASN A 226 11.90 -14.50 4.40
N LEU A 227 10.69 -14.80 4.88
CA LEU A 227 9.75 -13.79 5.31
C LEU A 227 10.00 -13.44 6.79
N ALA A 228 10.70 -12.33 7.02
CA ALA A 228 11.16 -11.89 8.34
C ALA A 228 10.11 -11.09 9.13
N GLY A 229 9.05 -10.63 8.48
CA GLY A 229 7.94 -9.91 9.10
C GLY A 229 6.82 -9.64 8.11
N ILE A 230 5.60 -9.42 8.62
CA ILE A 230 4.43 -9.03 7.82
C ILE A 230 3.73 -7.85 8.48
N VAL A 231 3.53 -6.77 7.73
CA VAL A 231 2.67 -5.66 8.14
C VAL A 231 1.51 -5.55 7.15
N MET A 232 0.30 -5.67 7.68
CA MET A 232 -0.93 -5.79 6.91
C MET A 232 -1.82 -4.57 7.17
N TYR A 233 -1.92 -3.68 6.19
CA TYR A 233 -2.84 -2.56 6.25
C TYR A 233 -4.21 -3.01 5.79
N GLU A 234 -5.21 -2.93 6.68
CA GLU A 234 -6.62 -3.18 6.36
C GLU A 234 -6.88 -4.59 5.79
N ASN A 235 -6.26 -5.61 6.36
CA ASN A 235 -6.31 -6.96 5.86
C ASN A 235 -7.72 -7.57 5.94
N VAL A 236 -8.17 -8.22 4.88
CA VAL A 236 -9.53 -8.76 4.78
C VAL A 236 -9.63 -10.28 4.91
N GLY A 237 -8.53 -11.01 4.89
CA GLY A 237 -8.52 -12.47 4.98
C GLY A 237 -7.38 -13.03 5.83
N TYR A 238 -7.59 -14.20 6.42
CA TYR A 238 -6.66 -14.84 7.35
C TYR A 238 -6.59 -16.34 7.15
N VAL A 239 -5.48 -16.92 7.59
CA VAL A 239 -5.25 -18.37 7.68
C VAL A 239 -5.41 -18.79 9.13
N TYR A 240 -6.07 -19.91 9.37
CA TYR A 240 -6.31 -20.46 10.71
C TYR A 240 -5.91 -21.94 10.78
N PRO A 241 -5.58 -22.45 11.97
CA PRO A 241 -5.48 -23.89 12.14
C PRO A 241 -6.86 -24.54 12.01
N GLU A 242 -6.90 -25.73 11.46
CA GLU A 242 -8.13 -26.53 11.35
C GLU A 242 -8.83 -26.64 12.71
N GLY A 243 -10.15 -26.40 12.72
CA GLY A 243 -10.98 -26.44 13.93
C GLY A 243 -10.89 -25.23 14.87
N GLU A 244 -10.02 -24.23 14.61
CA GLU A 244 -9.83 -23.07 15.49
C GLU A 244 -10.14 -21.70 14.87
N GLY A 245 -10.69 -21.66 13.68
CA GLY A 245 -11.04 -20.41 12.98
C GLY A 245 -12.52 -20.02 13.16
N PRO A 246 -12.95 -18.99 12.44
CA PRO A 246 -14.32 -18.46 12.54
C PRO A 246 -15.39 -19.38 11.94
N GLY A 247 -15.01 -20.49 11.29
CA GLY A 247 -15.91 -21.35 10.51
C GLY A 247 -16.17 -20.79 9.09
N GLY A 248 -16.92 -21.57 8.30
CA GLY A 248 -17.28 -21.22 6.93
C GLY A 248 -16.31 -21.77 5.86
N PRO A 249 -16.68 -21.68 4.57
CA PRO A 249 -15.88 -22.19 3.48
C PRO A 249 -14.65 -21.30 3.20
N ALA A 250 -13.60 -21.91 2.66
CA ALA A 250 -12.46 -21.17 2.12
C ALA A 250 -12.88 -20.33 0.90
N THR A 251 -12.43 -19.07 0.88
CA THR A 251 -12.66 -18.14 -0.24
C THR A 251 -11.37 -17.41 -0.59
N GLY A 252 -11.36 -16.65 -1.68
CA GLY A 252 -10.25 -15.79 -2.05
C GLY A 252 -9.94 -14.69 -1.03
N PHE A 253 -10.89 -14.38 -0.15
CA PHE A 253 -10.74 -13.49 1.00
C PHE A 253 -10.66 -14.22 2.35
N GLY A 254 -10.42 -15.55 2.34
CA GLY A 254 -10.39 -16.36 3.54
C GLY A 254 -11.80 -16.64 4.12
N PRO A 255 -11.88 -17.33 5.28
CA PRO A 255 -10.73 -17.95 5.95
C PRO A 255 -10.13 -19.11 5.13
N ILE A 256 -8.83 -19.32 5.27
CA ILE A 256 -8.18 -20.54 4.79
C ILE A 256 -7.72 -21.35 5.98
N TYR A 257 -7.96 -22.67 5.97
CA TYR A 257 -7.61 -23.57 7.07
C TYR A 257 -6.42 -24.44 6.67
N VAL A 258 -5.50 -24.62 7.60
CA VAL A 258 -4.31 -25.46 7.42
C VAL A 258 -4.10 -26.35 8.63
N PRO A 259 -3.42 -27.50 8.50
CA PRO A 259 -3.03 -28.32 9.64
C PRO A 259 -2.28 -27.49 10.69
N LEU A 260 -2.49 -27.80 11.97
CA LEU A 260 -1.90 -27.05 13.09
C LEU A 260 -0.38 -26.91 12.99
N GLU A 261 0.33 -27.95 12.59
CA GLU A 261 1.79 -27.92 12.46
C GLU A 261 2.26 -26.99 11.34
N GLU A 262 1.49 -26.86 10.27
CA GLU A 262 1.73 -25.86 9.24
C GLU A 262 1.49 -24.45 9.78
N PHE A 263 0.38 -24.24 10.51
CA PHE A 263 0.06 -22.94 11.11
C PHE A 263 1.16 -22.45 12.06
N LYS A 264 1.76 -23.35 12.86
CA LYS A 264 2.85 -23.03 13.79
C LYS A 264 4.08 -22.44 13.11
N LYS A 265 4.29 -22.68 11.81
CA LYS A 265 5.38 -22.02 11.06
C LYS A 265 5.24 -20.50 11.07
N LEU A 266 3.99 -19.99 11.06
CA LEU A 266 3.69 -18.55 11.10
C LEU A 266 4.07 -17.89 12.43
N ALA A 267 4.14 -18.64 13.52
CA ALA A 267 4.53 -18.12 14.84
C ALA A 267 5.98 -17.59 14.87
N LYS A 268 6.81 -17.97 13.91
CA LYS A 268 8.19 -17.45 13.79
C LYS A 268 8.27 -16.05 13.16
N ILE A 269 7.18 -15.55 12.59
CA ILE A 269 7.12 -14.31 11.82
C ILE A 269 6.40 -13.25 12.65
N PRO A 270 7.05 -12.16 13.06
CA PRO A 270 6.37 -11.05 13.71
C PRO A 270 5.38 -10.40 12.75
N MET A 271 4.16 -10.13 13.23
CA MET A 271 3.06 -9.60 12.39
C MET A 271 2.36 -8.42 13.05
N GLN A 272 1.96 -7.45 12.23
CA GLN A 272 1.10 -6.37 12.65
C GLN A 272 -0.04 -6.14 11.66
N MET A 273 -1.28 -6.15 12.14
CA MET A 273 -2.47 -5.73 11.41
C MET A 273 -2.78 -4.28 11.76
N VAL A 274 -2.78 -3.38 10.77
CA VAL A 274 -2.98 -1.93 10.96
C VAL A 274 -4.33 -1.53 10.39
N TRP A 275 -5.15 -0.86 11.19
CA TRP A 275 -6.49 -0.42 10.82
C TRP A 275 -6.63 1.10 10.90
N GLY A 276 -7.26 1.70 9.88
CA GLY A 276 -7.58 3.12 9.81
C GLY A 276 -8.78 3.53 10.68
N ASP A 277 -9.36 4.65 10.33
CA ASP A 277 -10.48 5.27 11.05
C ASP A 277 -11.84 4.95 10.37
N ASN A 278 -12.94 5.39 10.98
CA ASN A 278 -14.31 5.28 10.48
C ASN A 278 -14.77 3.83 10.18
N THR A 279 -14.17 2.84 10.82
CA THR A 279 -14.44 1.41 10.59
C THR A 279 -15.82 0.96 11.09
N ASP A 280 -16.45 1.74 11.94
CA ASP A 280 -17.81 1.54 12.47
C ASP A 280 -18.90 2.27 11.68
N LYS A 281 -18.52 3.18 10.78
CA LYS A 281 -19.47 4.06 10.07
C LYS A 281 -19.97 3.50 8.75
N VAL A 282 -19.18 2.67 8.08
CA VAL A 282 -19.54 2.08 6.77
C VAL A 282 -19.01 0.67 6.64
N GLY A 283 -19.73 -0.18 5.89
CA GLY A 283 -19.30 -1.55 5.62
C GLY A 283 -19.36 -2.47 6.85
N ASN A 284 -18.68 -3.60 6.79
CA ASN A 284 -18.63 -4.61 7.86
C ASN A 284 -17.23 -4.76 8.47
N PHE A 285 -16.51 -3.64 8.64
CA PHE A 285 -15.12 -3.67 9.12
C PHE A 285 -15.00 -4.12 10.58
N THR A 286 -16.01 -3.87 11.41
CA THR A 286 -16.04 -4.38 12.80
C THR A 286 -15.86 -5.91 12.84
N SER A 287 -16.52 -6.64 11.92
CA SER A 287 -16.35 -8.09 11.80
C SER A 287 -14.94 -8.45 11.35
N THR A 288 -14.40 -7.72 10.36
CA THR A 288 -13.04 -7.98 9.84
C THR A 288 -11.97 -7.68 10.88
N ILE A 289 -12.13 -6.61 11.68
CA ILE A 289 -11.24 -6.31 12.81
C ILE A 289 -11.30 -7.41 13.87
N ARG A 290 -12.49 -7.97 14.14
CA ARG A 290 -12.62 -9.12 15.02
C ARG A 290 -11.84 -10.34 14.51
N MET A 291 -11.84 -10.58 13.19
CA MET A 291 -11.03 -11.63 12.58
C MET A 291 -9.53 -11.36 12.73
N SER A 292 -9.09 -10.09 12.62
CA SER A 292 -7.71 -9.70 12.90
C SER A 292 -7.28 -10.05 14.32
N LYS A 293 -8.15 -9.73 15.30
CA LYS A 293 -7.89 -10.03 16.71
C LYS A 293 -7.83 -11.52 16.97
N LEU A 294 -8.77 -12.29 16.40
CA LEU A 294 -8.77 -13.75 16.49
C LEU A 294 -7.49 -14.36 15.87
N PHE A 295 -7.08 -13.89 14.70
CA PHE A 295 -5.83 -14.34 14.07
C PHE A 295 -4.61 -14.04 14.94
N ALA A 296 -4.51 -12.80 15.47
CA ALA A 296 -3.42 -12.43 16.38
C ALA A 296 -3.41 -13.32 17.63
N GLU A 297 -4.58 -13.60 18.22
CA GLU A 297 -4.71 -14.51 19.35
C GLU A 297 -4.16 -15.91 19.01
N LYS A 298 -4.50 -16.45 17.82
CA LYS A 298 -4.02 -17.79 17.42
C LYS A 298 -2.49 -17.80 17.21
N ILE A 299 -1.94 -16.81 16.52
CA ILE A 299 -0.47 -16.69 16.39
C ILE A 299 0.21 -16.63 17.75
N ASN A 300 -0.30 -15.80 18.66
CA ASN A 300 0.28 -15.63 20.01
C ASN A 300 0.11 -16.87 20.89
N LYS A 301 -1.04 -17.58 20.78
CA LYS A 301 -1.29 -18.87 21.46
C LYS A 301 -0.20 -19.90 21.14
N TYR A 302 0.31 -19.89 19.91
CA TYR A 302 1.34 -20.84 19.48
C TYR A 302 2.77 -20.26 19.53
N GLY A 303 2.98 -19.24 20.37
CA GLY A 303 4.31 -18.70 20.70
C GLY A 303 4.83 -17.64 19.73
N GLY A 304 3.96 -17.12 18.84
CA GLY A 304 4.33 -16.06 17.91
C GLY A 304 4.13 -14.66 18.50
N LYS A 305 4.32 -13.64 17.64
CA LYS A 305 4.18 -12.23 17.97
C LYS A 305 3.32 -11.54 16.91
N ALA A 306 2.03 -11.41 17.18
CA ALA A 306 1.09 -10.71 16.32
C ALA A 306 0.33 -9.64 17.10
N THR A 307 0.16 -8.45 16.51
CA THR A 307 -0.52 -7.30 17.12
C THR A 307 -1.56 -6.71 16.17
N VAL A 308 -2.60 -6.12 16.74
CA VAL A 308 -3.58 -5.30 16.01
C VAL A 308 -3.41 -3.85 16.45
N LEU A 309 -3.13 -2.97 15.52
CA LEU A 309 -2.93 -1.55 15.74
C LEU A 309 -4.09 -0.78 15.09
N MET A 310 -4.87 -0.08 15.91
CA MET A 310 -5.84 0.89 15.44
C MET A 310 -5.15 2.26 15.34
N LEU A 311 -5.10 2.88 14.16
CA LEU A 311 -4.47 4.19 14.00
C LEU A 311 -5.09 5.28 14.87
N PRO A 312 -6.42 5.32 15.10
CA PRO A 312 -7.01 6.25 16.06
C PRO A 312 -6.47 6.09 17.50
N ASP A 313 -6.17 4.87 17.96
CA ASP A 313 -5.60 4.62 19.28
C ASP A 313 -4.14 5.13 19.38
N ALA A 314 -3.45 5.19 18.24
CA ALA A 314 -2.13 5.81 18.12
C ALA A 314 -2.18 7.34 17.89
N GLY A 315 -3.37 7.95 17.99
CA GLY A 315 -3.58 9.39 17.80
C GLY A 315 -3.71 9.82 16.33
N LEU A 316 -3.73 8.90 15.36
CA LEU A 316 -3.87 9.19 13.94
C LEU A 316 -5.33 8.97 13.52
N LYS A 317 -6.03 10.05 13.19
CA LYS A 317 -7.46 10.05 12.83
C LYS A 317 -7.67 10.33 11.36
N GLY A 318 -8.82 9.91 10.84
CA GLY A 318 -9.26 10.13 9.47
C GLY A 318 -8.57 9.26 8.43
N ASN A 319 -7.76 8.28 8.83
CA ASN A 319 -7.08 7.38 7.89
C ASN A 319 -8.06 6.47 7.18
N THR A 320 -7.83 6.33 5.87
CA THR A 320 -8.64 5.54 4.95
C THR A 320 -8.25 4.06 4.95
N HIS A 321 -8.83 3.28 4.02
CA HIS A 321 -8.42 1.90 3.74
C HIS A 321 -6.98 1.78 3.21
N ILE A 322 -6.38 2.89 2.80
CA ILE A 322 -5.03 2.92 2.20
C ILE A 322 -4.17 3.94 2.97
N PRO A 323 -3.90 3.70 4.28
CA PRO A 323 -3.31 4.70 5.17
C PRO A 323 -1.87 5.08 4.79
N PHE A 324 -1.17 4.24 4.05
CA PHE A 324 0.18 4.52 3.54
C PHE A 324 0.21 5.51 2.36
N ALA A 325 -0.96 5.83 1.76
CA ALA A 325 -1.12 6.89 0.76
C ALA A 325 -1.84 8.14 1.30
N ASP A 326 -2.34 8.09 2.53
CA ASP A 326 -3.05 9.20 3.19
C ASP A 326 -2.16 10.41 3.44
N MET A 327 -2.76 11.57 3.68
CA MET A 327 -2.06 12.86 3.84
C MET A 327 -1.09 12.87 5.04
N ASN A 328 -1.30 12.01 6.03
CA ASN A 328 -0.44 11.81 7.19
C ASN A 328 0.46 10.57 7.08
N ASN A 329 0.73 10.07 5.87
CA ASN A 329 1.47 8.83 5.62
C ASN A 329 2.86 8.77 6.29
N VAL A 330 3.52 9.89 6.52
CA VAL A 330 4.80 9.93 7.25
C VAL A 330 4.61 9.46 8.70
N ALA A 331 3.56 9.92 9.39
CA ALA A 331 3.25 9.48 10.74
C ALA A 331 2.88 7.99 10.79
N VAL A 332 2.15 7.49 9.77
CA VAL A 332 1.88 6.04 9.65
C VAL A 332 3.18 5.26 9.38
N ALA A 333 4.10 5.80 8.56
CA ALA A 333 5.41 5.20 8.32
C ALA A 333 6.30 5.19 9.58
N ASP A 334 6.13 6.15 10.51
CA ASP A 334 6.84 6.15 11.80
C ASP A 334 6.40 4.98 12.68
N LEU A 335 5.12 4.64 12.68
CA LEU A 335 4.60 3.45 13.36
C LEU A 335 5.18 2.16 12.76
N LEU A 336 5.32 2.08 11.42
CA LEU A 336 6.00 0.97 10.78
C LEU A 336 7.48 0.91 11.18
N SER A 337 8.19 2.04 11.21
CA SER A 337 9.60 2.06 11.67
C SER A 337 9.73 1.56 13.10
N LYS A 338 8.78 1.93 13.99
CA LYS A 338 8.73 1.41 15.35
C LYS A 338 8.58 -0.12 15.37
N PHE A 339 7.64 -0.67 14.60
CA PHE A 339 7.48 -2.13 14.46
C PHE A 339 8.76 -2.80 13.97
N LEU A 340 9.44 -2.24 12.97
CA LEU A 340 10.69 -2.78 12.44
C LEU A 340 11.79 -2.81 13.52
N THR A 341 11.96 -1.72 14.26
CA THR A 341 12.94 -1.62 15.35
C THR A 341 12.64 -2.60 16.49
N GLU A 342 11.39 -2.69 16.95
CA GLU A 342 10.97 -3.59 18.04
C GLU A 342 11.13 -5.08 17.72
N ASN A 343 11.31 -5.41 16.44
CA ASN A 343 11.50 -6.77 15.97
C ASN A 343 12.92 -7.01 15.40
N GLY A 344 13.85 -6.05 15.57
CA GLY A 344 15.24 -6.18 15.10
C GLY A 344 15.37 -6.20 13.56
N LEU A 345 14.40 -5.61 12.86
CA LEU A 345 14.32 -5.57 11.40
C LEU A 345 14.84 -4.25 10.81
N ASP A 346 15.55 -3.46 11.59
CA ASP A 346 16.14 -2.18 11.18
C ASP A 346 17.68 -2.17 11.16
N THR A 347 18.29 -3.34 11.22
CA THR A 347 19.76 -3.49 11.23
C THR A 347 20.41 -3.10 9.90
N ARG A 348 21.66 -2.59 9.96
CA ARG A 348 22.56 -2.31 8.84
C ARG A 348 23.62 -3.40 8.68
#